data_281adfbd3b23f3ffa035081b2becbda9
#
_entry.id   281adfbd3b23f3ffa035081b2becbda9
#
_cell.length_a   1.000
_cell.length_b   1.000
_cell.length_c   1.000
_cell.angle_alpha   90.00
_cell.angle_beta   90.00
_cell.angle_gamma   90.00
#
_symmetry.space_group_name_H-M   'P 1'
#
loop_
_entity.id
_entity.type
_entity.pdbx_description
1 polymer ?
#
loop_
_entity_poly.entity_id
_entity_poly.type
_entity_poly.pdbx_seq_one_letter_code
_entity_poly.pdbx_strand_id
1 'polypeptide(L)'
;GKAAWEESSSELVSDDKDFVWSSASASGKAPAQVKYAVIKSAGDLAAKRVRPTAVSVQILFPESSDEQELKNIMRILTEICEETGLAITCVQAESAEYVLQTVIHITAVGVKENSKQQMKKWVSGTEIILCGYTGLEGTLRLVEEAEADLRTRFTPSFIEKTKRCKESLILPKQILKLPEEAKS
;
A
#
# COMPACT_ATOMS: atom_id res chain seq x y z
N GLY A 1 9.96 -21.55 -9.81
CA GLY A 1 9.93 -21.02 -8.45
C GLY A 1 8.87 -21.74 -7.63
N LYS A 2 9.14 -22.04 -6.38
CA LYS A 2 8.10 -22.55 -5.47
C LYS A 2 7.20 -21.39 -5.12
N ALA A 3 5.90 -21.50 -5.40
CA ALA A 3 4.92 -20.54 -4.94
C ALA A 3 4.84 -20.63 -3.41
N ALA A 4 5.23 -19.57 -2.72
CA ALA A 4 5.06 -19.45 -1.28
C ALA A 4 3.72 -18.79 -1.02
N TRP A 5 2.71 -19.57 -0.67
CA TRP A 5 1.34 -19.10 -0.45
C TRP A 5 1.21 -18.12 0.73
N GLU A 6 2.20 -18.10 1.60
CA GLU A 6 2.21 -17.28 2.82
C GLU A 6 3.03 -15.98 2.67
N GLU A 7 3.67 -15.76 1.53
CA GLU A 7 4.50 -14.58 1.31
C GLU A 7 3.72 -13.45 0.63
N SER A 8 3.88 -12.24 1.13
CA SER A 8 3.24 -11.03 0.60
C SER A 8 3.84 -10.53 -0.72
N SER A 9 4.96 -11.09 -1.17
CA SER A 9 5.61 -10.73 -2.43
C SER A 9 6.24 -11.93 -3.13
N SER A 10 6.41 -11.82 -4.43
CA SER A 10 7.01 -12.83 -5.29
C SER A 10 8.35 -12.35 -5.84
N GLU A 11 9.25 -13.30 -6.12
CA GLU A 11 10.59 -13.03 -6.64
C GLU A 11 10.83 -13.83 -7.93
N LEU A 12 11.33 -13.16 -8.96
CA LEU A 12 11.83 -13.77 -10.18
C LEU A 12 13.34 -13.58 -10.22
N VAL A 13 14.05 -14.69 -10.09
CA VAL A 13 15.51 -14.74 -10.17
C VAL A 13 15.93 -14.83 -11.63
N SER A 14 16.81 -13.94 -12.07
CA SER A 14 17.45 -13.99 -13.38
C SER A 14 18.98 -13.93 -13.24
N ASP A 15 19.72 -14.19 -14.32
CA ASP A 15 21.18 -14.26 -14.27
C ASP A 15 21.84 -12.93 -13.82
N ASP A 16 21.17 -11.79 -14.11
CA ASP A 16 21.71 -10.46 -13.84
C ASP A 16 21.05 -9.72 -12.66
N LYS A 17 19.73 -9.91 -12.41
CA LYS A 17 18.98 -9.16 -11.40
C LYS A 17 17.77 -9.95 -10.93
N ASP A 18 17.51 -9.88 -9.64
CA ASP A 18 16.30 -10.45 -9.04
C ASP A 18 15.21 -9.37 -9.03
N PHE A 19 14.10 -9.67 -9.69
CA PHE A 19 12.90 -8.82 -9.65
C PHE A 19 11.97 -9.30 -8.55
N VAL A 20 11.50 -8.38 -7.74
CA VAL A 20 10.55 -8.65 -6.66
C VAL A 20 9.32 -7.78 -6.87
N TRP A 21 8.14 -8.36 -6.73
CA TRP A 21 6.88 -7.61 -6.80
C TRP A 21 5.93 -8.02 -5.68
N SER A 22 5.09 -7.11 -5.32
CA SER A 22 3.97 -7.31 -4.40
C SER A 22 2.74 -6.63 -4.93
N SER A 23 1.58 -7.21 -4.67
CA SER A 23 0.31 -6.65 -5.09
C SER A 23 -0.60 -6.43 -3.89
N ALA A 24 -1.33 -5.34 -3.91
CA ALA A 24 -2.34 -5.02 -2.93
C ALA A 24 -3.59 -4.48 -3.60
N SER A 25 -4.74 -4.82 -3.04
CA SER A 25 -6.01 -4.27 -3.48
C SER A 25 -6.64 -3.45 -2.36
N ALA A 26 -7.33 -2.41 -2.73
CA ALA A 26 -8.22 -1.66 -1.88
C ALA A 26 -9.54 -1.43 -2.59
N SER A 27 -10.63 -1.39 -1.83
CA SER A 27 -11.97 -1.14 -2.35
C SER A 27 -12.70 -0.18 -1.43
N GLY A 28 -13.58 0.65 -1.99
CA GLY A 28 -14.36 1.61 -1.23
C GLY A 28 -14.80 2.79 -2.11
N LYS A 29 -15.54 3.70 -1.48
CA LYS A 29 -16.04 4.90 -2.15
C LYS A 29 -15.05 6.07 -2.11
N ALA A 30 -14.12 6.06 -1.14
CA ALA A 30 -13.17 7.14 -0.97
C ALA A 30 -11.98 7.01 -1.94
N PRO A 31 -11.66 8.03 -2.75
CA PRO A 31 -10.51 8.00 -3.66
C PRO A 31 -9.16 7.75 -2.95
N ALA A 32 -9.08 8.06 -1.64
CA ALA A 32 -7.88 7.83 -0.83
C ALA A 32 -7.48 6.34 -0.70
N GLN A 33 -8.36 5.40 -1.07
CA GLN A 33 -8.07 3.96 -1.09
C GLN A 33 -6.84 3.62 -1.92
N VAL A 34 -6.57 4.37 -2.99
CA VAL A 34 -5.38 4.20 -3.82
C VAL A 34 -4.09 4.38 -3.02
N LYS A 35 -4.05 5.34 -2.09
CA LYS A 35 -2.90 5.60 -1.23
C LYS A 35 -2.55 4.38 -0.38
N TYR A 36 -3.54 3.73 0.22
CA TYR A 36 -3.31 2.55 1.07
C TYR A 36 -2.81 1.36 0.25
N ALA A 37 -3.34 1.13 -0.95
CA ALA A 37 -2.88 0.07 -1.82
C ALA A 37 -1.42 0.27 -2.27
N VAL A 38 -1.01 1.51 -2.59
CA VAL A 38 0.39 1.85 -2.91
C VAL A 38 1.30 1.63 -1.71
N ILE A 39 0.94 2.16 -0.53
CA ILE A 39 1.76 2.01 0.69
C ILE A 39 1.94 0.54 1.04
N LYS A 40 0.88 -0.27 0.94
CA LYS A 40 0.91 -1.68 1.28
C LYS A 40 1.81 -2.45 0.31
N SER A 41 1.56 -2.37 -1.01
CA SER A 41 2.34 -3.12 -2.00
C SER A 41 3.83 -2.72 -2.00
N ALA A 42 4.13 -1.43 -1.93
CA ALA A 42 5.51 -0.95 -1.85
C ALA A 42 6.15 -1.20 -0.47
N GLY A 43 5.36 -1.19 0.61
CA GLY A 43 5.79 -1.53 1.96
C GLY A 43 6.24 -2.99 2.08
N ASP A 44 5.53 -3.92 1.46
CA ASP A 44 5.91 -5.34 1.42
C ASP A 44 7.27 -5.57 0.75
N LEU A 45 7.59 -4.79 -0.29
CA LEU A 45 8.93 -4.83 -0.91
C LEU A 45 9.98 -4.26 0.04
N ALA A 46 9.69 -3.11 0.65
CA ALA A 46 10.61 -2.47 1.59
C ALA A 46 10.88 -3.37 2.82
N ALA A 47 9.88 -4.13 3.28
CA ALA A 47 10.01 -5.11 4.34
C ALA A 47 11.02 -6.22 3.99
N LYS A 48 11.10 -6.60 2.71
CA LYS A 48 12.11 -7.53 2.16
C LYS A 48 13.43 -6.84 1.78
N ARG A 49 13.64 -5.59 2.20
CA ARG A 49 14.82 -4.80 1.84
C ARG A 49 14.98 -4.56 0.34
N VAL A 50 13.90 -4.64 -0.39
CA VAL A 50 13.86 -4.31 -1.81
C VAL A 50 13.36 -2.88 -1.96
N ARG A 51 14.11 -2.05 -2.66
CA ARG A 51 13.67 -0.69 -2.97
C ARG A 51 12.61 -0.72 -4.05
N PRO A 52 11.36 -0.35 -3.74
CA PRO A 52 10.33 -0.27 -4.77
C PRO A 52 10.66 0.87 -5.74
N THR A 53 10.46 0.64 -7.03
CA THR A 53 10.82 1.58 -8.09
C THR A 53 9.65 2.02 -8.93
N ALA A 54 8.66 1.14 -9.11
CA ALA A 54 7.53 1.43 -9.98
C ALA A 54 6.25 0.73 -9.52
N VAL A 55 5.12 1.23 -10.00
CA VAL A 55 3.80 0.63 -9.81
C VAL A 55 3.05 0.51 -11.13
N SER A 56 2.27 -0.57 -11.24
CA SER A 56 1.22 -0.75 -12.23
C SER A 56 -0.12 -0.75 -11.51
N VAL A 57 -1.12 -0.11 -12.10
CA VAL A 57 -2.41 0.18 -11.48
C VAL A 57 -3.55 -0.33 -12.34
N GLN A 58 -4.48 -1.05 -11.73
CA GLN A 58 -5.76 -1.42 -12.33
C GLN A 58 -6.89 -0.85 -11.48
N ILE A 59 -7.86 -0.23 -12.12
CA ILE A 59 -9.02 0.36 -11.46
C ILE A 59 -10.28 -0.21 -12.12
N LEU A 60 -11.13 -0.82 -11.31
CA LEU A 60 -12.44 -1.27 -11.74
C LEU A 60 -13.50 -0.39 -11.10
N PHE A 61 -14.33 0.22 -11.92
CA PHE A 61 -15.39 1.11 -11.49
C PHE A 61 -16.77 0.45 -11.60
N PRO A 62 -17.74 0.77 -10.70
CA PRO A 62 -19.15 0.60 -11.01
C PRO A 62 -19.52 1.40 -12.26
N GLU A 63 -20.53 0.94 -13.01
CA GLU A 63 -21.06 1.70 -14.15
C GLU A 63 -21.62 3.08 -13.77
N SER A 64 -21.99 3.25 -12.50
CA SER A 64 -22.46 4.53 -11.94
C SER A 64 -21.37 5.55 -11.64
N SER A 65 -20.08 5.17 -11.75
CA SER A 65 -18.97 6.06 -11.49
C SER A 65 -18.84 7.14 -12.58
N ASP A 66 -18.36 8.30 -12.19
CA ASP A 66 -18.13 9.42 -13.09
C ASP A 66 -16.63 9.69 -13.34
N GLU A 67 -16.36 10.52 -14.34
CA GLU A 67 -14.99 10.92 -14.69
C GLU A 67 -14.28 11.65 -13.53
N GLN A 68 -15.04 12.32 -12.67
CA GLN A 68 -14.47 13.06 -11.54
C GLN A 68 -13.87 12.11 -10.50
N GLU A 69 -14.46 10.93 -10.31
CA GLU A 69 -13.90 9.89 -9.43
C GLU A 69 -12.53 9.43 -9.94
N LEU A 70 -12.41 9.14 -11.23
CA LEU A 70 -11.12 8.79 -11.85
C LEU A 70 -10.08 9.90 -11.67
N LYS A 71 -10.45 11.16 -11.95
CA LYS A 71 -9.55 12.32 -11.75
C LYS A 71 -9.05 12.43 -10.33
N ASN A 72 -9.92 12.23 -9.34
CA ASN A 72 -9.55 12.29 -7.93
C ASN A 72 -8.59 11.15 -7.56
N ILE A 73 -8.83 9.93 -8.02
CA ILE A 73 -7.94 8.78 -7.80
C ILE A 73 -6.58 9.06 -8.43
N MET A 74 -6.54 9.54 -9.69
CA MET A 74 -5.29 9.83 -10.39
C MET A 74 -4.47 10.91 -9.71
N ARG A 75 -5.11 11.95 -9.18
CA ARG A 75 -4.44 12.99 -8.41
C ARG A 75 -3.76 12.42 -7.16
N ILE A 76 -4.49 11.64 -6.36
CA ILE A 76 -3.95 11.04 -5.14
C ILE A 76 -2.87 10.00 -5.46
N LEU A 77 -3.04 9.22 -6.54
CA LEU A 77 -2.03 8.28 -7.03
C LEU A 77 -0.72 9.00 -7.38
N THR A 78 -0.81 10.11 -8.10
CA THR A 78 0.37 10.90 -8.46
C THR A 78 1.05 11.46 -7.22
N GLU A 79 0.30 12.06 -6.30
CA GLU A 79 0.82 12.61 -5.06
C GLU A 79 1.57 11.56 -4.22
N ILE A 80 0.99 10.37 -4.02
CA ILE A 80 1.64 9.31 -3.23
C ILE A 80 2.85 8.70 -3.95
N CYS A 81 2.81 8.58 -5.27
CA CYS A 81 3.94 8.08 -6.04
C CYS A 81 5.12 9.07 -6.04
N GLU A 82 4.86 10.37 -6.13
CA GLU A 82 5.88 11.42 -5.96
C GLU A 82 6.47 11.40 -4.55
N GLU A 83 5.62 11.32 -3.51
CA GLU A 83 6.07 11.25 -2.12
C GLU A 83 6.95 10.03 -1.84
N THR A 84 6.67 8.91 -2.47
CA THR A 84 7.39 7.63 -2.27
C THR A 84 8.52 7.41 -3.27
N GLY A 85 8.60 8.22 -4.33
CA GLY A 85 9.62 8.11 -5.39
C GLY A 85 9.34 6.94 -6.34
N LEU A 86 8.08 6.61 -6.58
CA LEU A 86 7.65 5.51 -7.45
C LEU A 86 7.26 6.02 -8.85
N ALA A 87 7.70 5.33 -9.89
CA ALA A 87 7.25 5.59 -11.24
C ALA A 87 5.91 4.87 -11.50
N ILE A 88 4.94 5.58 -12.10
CA ILE A 88 3.71 4.96 -12.58
C ILE A 88 3.98 4.44 -13.99
N THR A 89 3.98 3.12 -14.19
CA THR A 89 4.32 2.49 -15.48
C THR A 89 3.11 2.17 -16.34
N CYS A 90 1.97 1.90 -15.70
CA CYS A 90 0.73 1.58 -16.39
C CYS A 90 -0.46 1.94 -15.51
N VAL A 91 -1.50 2.46 -16.12
CA VAL A 91 -2.82 2.62 -15.50
C VAL A 91 -3.86 2.08 -16.46
N GLN A 92 -4.66 1.13 -15.98
CA GLN A 92 -5.82 0.62 -16.69
C GLN A 92 -7.07 0.94 -15.86
N ALA A 93 -8.08 1.49 -16.48
CA ALA A 93 -9.33 1.86 -15.84
C ALA A 93 -10.50 1.33 -16.69
N GLU A 94 -11.36 0.56 -16.06
CA GLU A 94 -12.51 -0.08 -16.72
C GLU A 94 -13.75 0.04 -15.82
N SER A 95 -14.93 0.12 -16.45
CA SER A 95 -16.21 -0.01 -15.73
C SER A 95 -16.85 -1.36 -16.01
N ALA A 96 -17.53 -1.94 -15.01
CA ALA A 96 -18.18 -3.23 -15.14
C ALA A 96 -19.45 -3.33 -14.28
N GLU A 97 -20.50 -3.91 -14.84
CA GLU A 97 -21.81 -4.07 -14.20
C GLU A 97 -21.75 -4.86 -12.87
N TYR A 98 -20.82 -5.80 -12.76
CA TYR A 98 -20.68 -6.66 -11.58
C TYR A 98 -19.86 -6.01 -10.46
N VAL A 99 -19.35 -4.80 -10.64
CA VAL A 99 -18.59 -4.06 -9.63
C VAL A 99 -19.54 -3.13 -8.89
N LEU A 100 -19.67 -3.34 -7.57
CA LEU A 100 -20.58 -2.55 -6.73
C LEU A 100 -19.91 -1.31 -6.11
N GLN A 101 -18.61 -1.30 -6.05
CA GLN A 101 -17.80 -0.18 -5.56
C GLN A 101 -16.43 -0.21 -6.24
N THR A 102 -15.78 0.92 -6.32
CA THR A 102 -14.46 1.02 -6.95
C THR A 102 -13.45 0.09 -6.28
N VAL A 103 -12.76 -0.69 -7.12
CA VAL A 103 -11.69 -1.59 -6.71
C VAL A 103 -10.40 -1.12 -7.38
N ILE A 104 -9.38 -0.89 -6.58
CA ILE A 104 -8.05 -0.47 -7.02
C ILE A 104 -7.07 -1.59 -6.71
N HIS A 105 -6.36 -2.04 -7.72
CA HIS A 105 -5.30 -3.03 -7.59
C HIS A 105 -3.96 -2.42 -7.99
N ILE A 106 -2.99 -2.48 -7.09
CA ILE A 106 -1.64 -1.94 -7.28
C ILE A 106 -0.65 -3.10 -7.26
N THR A 107 0.19 -3.19 -8.27
CA THR A 107 1.37 -4.04 -8.28
C THR A 107 2.61 -3.15 -8.23
N ALA A 108 3.34 -3.20 -7.12
CA ALA A 108 4.64 -2.57 -6.98
C ALA A 108 5.76 -3.53 -7.40
N VAL A 109 6.79 -3.00 -8.04
CA VAL A 109 7.97 -3.75 -8.45
C VAL A 109 9.24 -3.08 -7.96
N GLY A 110 10.23 -3.87 -7.63
CA GLY A 110 11.58 -3.43 -7.27
C GLY A 110 12.64 -4.42 -7.72
N VAL A 111 13.88 -4.00 -7.67
CA VAL A 111 15.05 -4.83 -8.00
C VAL A 111 15.84 -5.06 -6.72
N LYS A 112 16.19 -6.31 -6.46
CA LYS A 112 17.04 -6.69 -5.35
C LYS A 112 18.50 -6.57 -5.76
N GLU A 113 19.22 -5.66 -5.11
CA GLU A 113 20.61 -5.38 -5.45
C GLU A 113 21.60 -6.47 -4.97
N ASN A 114 21.21 -7.29 -3.98
CA ASN A 114 22.06 -8.33 -3.41
C ASN A 114 21.27 -9.61 -3.13
N SER A 115 21.48 -10.64 -3.92
CA SER A 115 20.84 -11.96 -3.78
C SER A 115 21.22 -12.73 -2.50
N LYS A 116 22.18 -12.25 -1.71
CA LYS A 116 22.74 -12.96 -0.55
C LYS A 116 22.11 -12.64 0.81
N GLN A 117 21.15 -11.72 0.89
CA GLN A 117 20.46 -11.48 2.15
C GLN A 117 19.46 -12.62 2.42
N GLN A 118 19.92 -13.64 3.13
CA GLN A 118 19.02 -14.65 3.69
C GLN A 118 18.27 -14.04 4.87
N MET A 119 16.95 -14.19 4.85
CA MET A 119 16.15 -13.88 6.03
C MET A 119 16.66 -14.72 7.21
N LYS A 120 17.19 -14.07 8.23
CA LYS A 120 17.61 -14.78 9.45
C LYS A 120 16.37 -15.41 10.08
N LYS A 121 16.48 -16.64 10.55
CA LYS A 121 15.39 -17.33 11.27
C LYS A 121 15.12 -16.65 12.60
N TRP A 122 13.84 -16.62 13.00
CA TRP A 122 13.44 -16.23 14.33
C TRP A 122 14.07 -17.17 15.36
N VAL A 123 14.62 -16.61 16.43
CA VAL A 123 15.23 -17.38 17.51
C VAL A 123 14.59 -17.00 18.84
N SER A 124 14.67 -17.89 19.85
CA SER A 124 14.19 -17.57 21.19
C SER A 124 14.94 -16.35 21.74
N GLY A 125 14.19 -15.39 22.30
CA GLY A 125 14.73 -14.11 22.77
C GLY A 125 14.69 -12.97 21.73
N THR A 126 14.14 -13.20 20.53
CA THR A 126 13.89 -12.12 19.58
C THR A 126 12.80 -11.20 20.14
N GLU A 127 13.08 -9.89 20.21
CA GLU A 127 12.11 -8.87 20.60
C GLU A 127 11.25 -8.46 19.42
N ILE A 128 9.96 -8.24 19.65
CA ILE A 128 9.01 -7.73 18.68
C ILE A 128 8.79 -6.24 18.96
N ILE A 129 9.14 -5.39 18.02
CA ILE A 129 8.96 -3.94 18.13
C ILE A 129 7.83 -3.51 17.19
N LEU A 130 6.82 -2.88 17.77
CA LEU A 130 5.74 -2.26 17.02
C LEU A 130 6.04 -0.78 16.81
N CYS A 131 6.13 -0.36 15.54
CA CYS A 131 6.29 1.05 15.17
C CYS A 131 4.95 1.59 14.66
N GLY A 132 4.50 2.73 15.22
CA GLY A 132 3.24 3.37 14.84
C GLY A 132 2.03 2.85 15.60
N TYR A 133 0.88 2.88 14.96
CA TYR A 133 -0.40 2.51 15.57
C TYR A 133 -1.01 1.30 14.88
N THR A 134 -1.37 0.28 15.66
CA THR A 134 -2.15 -0.85 15.14
C THR A 134 -3.53 -0.37 14.69
N GLY A 135 -3.99 -0.88 13.52
CA GLY A 135 -5.31 -0.53 12.99
C GLY A 135 -5.44 0.88 12.44
N LEU A 136 -4.33 1.63 12.29
CA LEU A 136 -4.37 3.01 11.79
C LEU A 136 -5.02 3.10 10.41
N GLU A 137 -4.62 2.27 9.44
CA GLU A 137 -5.22 2.24 8.11
C GLU A 137 -6.73 2.02 8.18
N GLY A 138 -7.17 0.98 8.89
CA GLY A 138 -8.60 0.68 9.05
C GLY A 138 -9.37 1.82 9.70
N THR A 139 -8.78 2.49 10.68
CA THR A 139 -9.37 3.67 11.34
C THR A 139 -9.51 4.84 10.37
N LEU A 140 -8.49 5.14 9.58
CA LEU A 140 -8.53 6.20 8.58
C LEU A 140 -9.55 5.93 7.49
N ARG A 141 -9.58 4.69 6.97
CA ARG A 141 -10.59 4.27 5.99
C ARG A 141 -12.00 4.42 6.52
N LEU A 142 -12.24 3.99 7.75
CA LEU A 142 -13.56 4.14 8.39
C LEU A 142 -13.98 5.59 8.50
N VAL A 143 -13.06 6.48 8.89
CA VAL A 143 -13.34 7.93 8.97
C VAL A 143 -13.60 8.53 7.59
N GLU A 144 -12.90 8.10 6.55
CA GLU A 144 -13.08 8.60 5.19
C GLU A 144 -14.41 8.14 4.56
N GLU A 145 -14.81 6.90 4.82
CA GLU A 145 -16.01 6.31 4.19
C GLU A 145 -17.30 6.54 4.97
N ALA A 146 -17.23 6.62 6.29
CA ALA A 146 -18.40 6.70 7.18
C ALA A 146 -18.41 7.95 8.05
N GLU A 147 -17.79 9.04 7.61
CA GLU A 147 -17.67 10.29 8.39
C GLU A 147 -19.03 10.82 8.89
N ALA A 148 -20.05 10.81 8.04
CA ALA A 148 -21.38 11.28 8.39
C ALA A 148 -21.97 10.51 9.59
N ASP A 149 -21.86 9.18 9.57
CA ASP A 149 -22.33 8.33 10.66
C ASP A 149 -21.50 8.50 11.92
N LEU A 150 -20.17 8.64 11.77
CA LEU A 150 -19.28 8.86 12.90
C LEU A 150 -19.53 10.21 13.59
N ARG A 151 -19.91 11.25 12.86
CA ARG A 151 -20.27 12.56 13.42
C ARG A 151 -21.52 12.51 14.31
N THR A 152 -22.34 11.47 14.21
CA THR A 152 -23.47 11.27 15.14
C THR A 152 -23.03 10.75 16.51
N ARG A 153 -21.83 10.15 16.61
CA ARG A 153 -21.32 9.47 17.81
C ARG A 153 -20.08 10.14 18.42
N PHE A 154 -19.32 10.85 17.60
CA PHE A 154 -18.05 11.46 17.99
C PHE A 154 -18.07 12.96 17.71
N THR A 155 -17.32 13.72 18.50
CA THR A 155 -17.20 15.16 18.28
C THR A 155 -16.42 15.46 16.98
N PRO A 156 -16.73 16.58 16.30
CA PRO A 156 -15.99 16.99 15.11
C PRO A 156 -14.48 17.09 15.36
N SER A 157 -14.06 17.59 16.52
CA SER A 157 -12.66 17.72 16.89
C SER A 157 -11.95 16.37 17.00
N PHE A 158 -12.63 15.34 17.49
CA PHE A 158 -12.08 13.97 17.54
C PHE A 158 -11.87 13.42 16.14
N ILE A 159 -12.85 13.59 15.24
CA ILE A 159 -12.76 13.12 13.85
C ILE A 159 -11.60 13.81 13.12
N GLU A 160 -11.50 15.15 13.25
CA GLU A 160 -10.40 15.90 12.63
C GLU A 160 -9.02 15.52 13.19
N LYS A 161 -8.93 15.26 14.50
CA LYS A 161 -7.69 14.73 15.11
C LYS A 161 -7.34 13.36 14.55
N THR A 162 -8.32 12.48 14.38
CA THR A 162 -8.12 11.15 13.79
C THR A 162 -7.64 11.24 12.34
N LYS A 163 -8.21 12.12 11.53
CA LYS A 163 -7.76 12.35 10.15
C LYS A 163 -6.29 12.78 10.07
N ARG A 164 -5.82 13.58 11.02
CA ARG A 164 -4.41 14.00 11.08
C ARG A 164 -3.45 12.84 11.34
N CYS A 165 -3.92 11.74 11.92
CA CYS A 165 -3.09 10.56 12.12
C CYS A 165 -2.59 9.92 10.79
N LYS A 166 -3.12 10.35 9.63
CA LYS A 166 -2.56 9.97 8.31
C LYS A 166 -1.06 10.28 8.17
N GLU A 167 -0.56 11.30 8.87
CA GLU A 167 0.85 11.66 8.91
C GLU A 167 1.73 10.61 9.61
N SER A 168 1.11 9.73 10.38
CA SER A 168 1.77 8.61 11.07
C SER A 168 1.78 7.31 10.26
N LEU A 169 1.28 7.31 9.02
CA LEU A 169 1.41 6.17 8.12
C LEU A 169 2.88 5.95 7.77
N ILE A 170 3.35 4.71 7.94
CA ILE A 170 4.74 4.35 7.65
C ILE A 170 4.88 4.17 6.15
N LEU A 171 5.73 4.98 5.54
CA LEU A 171 6.04 4.92 4.12
C LEU A 171 7.18 3.93 3.84
N PRO A 172 7.26 3.33 2.63
CA PRO A 172 8.31 2.37 2.25
C PRO A 172 9.72 2.89 2.53
N LYS A 173 9.98 4.18 2.28
CA LYS A 173 11.28 4.83 2.54
C LYS A 173 11.69 4.82 4.02
N GLN A 174 10.73 4.79 4.95
CA GLN A 174 11.00 4.70 6.39
C GLN A 174 11.37 3.28 6.78
N ILE A 175 10.70 2.28 6.21
CA ILE A 175 10.99 0.85 6.42
C ILE A 175 12.43 0.54 5.95
N LEU A 176 12.84 1.05 4.78
CA LEU A 176 14.19 0.86 4.24
C LEU A 176 15.30 1.48 5.11
N LYS A 177 14.97 2.45 5.97
CA LYS A 177 15.92 3.07 6.91
C LYS A 177 16.10 2.30 8.22
N LEU A 178 15.28 1.28 8.48
CA LEU A 178 15.44 0.46 9.67
C LEU A 178 16.79 -0.26 9.65
N PRO A 179 17.45 -0.46 10.81
CA PRO A 179 18.71 -1.19 10.89
C PRO A 179 18.61 -2.59 10.27
N GLU A 180 19.72 -3.13 9.79
CA GLU A 180 19.74 -4.48 9.21
C GLU A 180 19.40 -5.59 10.24
N GLU A 181 19.60 -5.32 11.52
CA GLU A 181 19.23 -6.20 12.62
C GLU A 181 17.70 -6.25 12.82
N ALA A 182 16.99 -5.18 12.47
CA ALA A 182 15.54 -5.16 12.47
C ALA A 182 15.02 -5.96 11.27
N LYS A 183 14.24 -6.99 11.55
CA LYS A 183 13.56 -7.81 10.56
C LYS A 183 12.09 -7.44 10.55
N SER A 184 11.50 -7.40 9.41
CA SER A 184 10.07 -7.16 9.22
C SER A 184 9.42 -8.38 8.60
#